data_af4f2da8a3550b9a124518365528465d
#
_entry.id   af4f2da8a3550b9a124518365528465d
#
_cell.length_a   1.000
_cell.length_b   1.000
_cell.length_c   1.000
_cell.angle_alpha   90.00
_cell.angle_beta   90.00
_cell.angle_gamma   90.00
#
_symmetry.space_group_name_H-M   'P 1'
#
loop_
_entity.id
_entity.type
_entity.pdbx_description
1 polymer ?
#
loop_
_entity_poly.entity_id
_entity_poly.type
_entity_poly.pdbx_seq_one_letter_code
_entity_poly.pdbx_strand_id
1 'polypeptide(L)'
;MFTVNDVLHKHFPSVAQKPWLFKSAGFVLRHLLHEREMHEFAQSYPHHQGLEFVEQVLEYFNVSYSVRDNEREHIQSRGRLVIIANHPIGSLDALALIKLVSEIRTDVKIVANQMLMTIDPLHCMLLPVNNMSGDTTKDHIHNIQQHLEQEGALLIFPAGEVSRLRPQGIRDTHWNSGFLRIARQAKAPIIPVFIDAKNSPLFYGLSMLYKPLASMMLVTEMFKQKRRHLPMRIGEIIPFESYANDKINRLQQVRLLKKHLYRIGMGKEGIFATQKAIALPENRTELSRTIKHDCEYLGTTTDGKAIYLYQYSGSSPIMREIGRLREIAFRAVGEGSNRRRDIDQYDTHYFHLILWDADDLEIAGAYRFGDAKKLLTQFGVEGLYSSTLFDYTESMQPYFAQGLELGRSFVQPRYWGKRSLDYLWYGIGAFLQRHPDYRYLFGPVSLSDTYPKAAKDLLVQFYRLYFTHSDSIATSKTPYSLPNNLAVTFGGSDYKKDFTLLKHMLANMGVSVPTLYKQYTETYDDGGIHFLDFNIDADFGNCIDGLVLADIHKLKAKKKARYMPQPNELKNDNILLKKDRFKKAS
;
A
#
# COMPACT_ATOMS: atom_id res chain seq x y z
N MET A 1 -6.61 33.69 18.64
CA MET A 1 -7.94 33.69 17.97
C MET A 1 -8.17 35.07 17.41
N PHE A 2 -8.61 35.24 16.15
CA PHE A 2 -8.80 36.53 15.50
C PHE A 2 -10.04 37.24 16.06
N THR A 3 -10.00 38.58 16.14
CA THR A 3 -11.13 39.39 16.50
C THR A 3 -11.77 40.03 15.26
N VAL A 4 -13.05 40.42 15.35
CA VAL A 4 -13.72 41.15 14.25
C VAL A 4 -12.99 42.46 13.94
N ASN A 5 -12.38 43.08 14.93
CA ASN A 5 -11.57 44.28 14.74
C ASN A 5 -10.34 44.01 13.85
N ASP A 6 -9.66 42.88 14.04
CA ASP A 6 -8.53 42.50 13.20
C ASP A 6 -8.94 42.26 11.74
N VAL A 7 -10.11 41.63 11.55
CA VAL A 7 -10.70 41.41 10.22
C VAL A 7 -11.01 42.72 9.52
N LEU A 8 -11.62 43.66 10.23
CA LEU A 8 -11.96 44.99 9.72
C LEU A 8 -10.71 45.78 9.34
N HIS A 9 -9.70 45.82 10.20
CA HIS A 9 -8.45 46.53 9.91
C HIS A 9 -7.69 45.93 8.73
N LYS A 10 -7.64 44.59 8.61
CA LYS A 10 -6.88 43.90 7.60
C LYS A 10 -7.56 43.88 6.23
N HIS A 11 -8.88 43.70 6.19
CA HIS A 11 -9.60 43.46 4.94
C HIS A 11 -10.47 44.63 4.48
N PHE A 12 -10.79 45.57 5.37
CA PHE A 12 -11.64 46.72 5.09
C PHE A 12 -11.06 48.02 5.66
N PRO A 13 -9.83 48.41 5.28
CA PRO A 13 -9.14 49.57 5.87
C PRO A 13 -9.92 50.89 5.68
N SER A 14 -10.67 51.04 4.59
CA SER A 14 -11.53 52.21 4.33
C SER A 14 -12.72 52.34 5.31
N VAL A 15 -13.22 51.23 5.83
CA VAL A 15 -14.26 51.18 6.87
C VAL A 15 -13.63 51.41 8.24
N ALA A 16 -12.45 50.89 8.49
CA ALA A 16 -11.72 51.05 9.75
C ALA A 16 -11.33 52.50 10.02
N GLN A 17 -11.15 53.35 8.99
CA GLN A 17 -10.82 54.76 9.10
C GLN A 17 -12.02 55.66 9.47
N LYS A 18 -13.27 55.17 9.38
CA LYS A 18 -14.48 55.95 9.68
C LYS A 18 -15.14 55.41 10.96
N PRO A 19 -15.06 56.12 12.14
CA PRO A 19 -15.47 55.59 13.45
C PRO A 19 -16.93 55.10 13.53
N TRP A 20 -17.87 55.78 12.88
CA TRP A 20 -19.26 55.38 12.89
C TRP A 20 -19.55 54.15 12.03
N LEU A 21 -18.89 54.05 10.84
CA LEU A 21 -18.97 52.86 9.99
C LEU A 21 -18.29 51.66 10.67
N PHE A 22 -17.18 51.89 11.33
CA PHE A 22 -16.45 50.84 12.07
C PHE A 22 -17.32 50.25 13.20
N LYS A 23 -18.00 51.10 14.00
CA LYS A 23 -18.89 50.64 15.06
C LYS A 23 -20.08 49.83 14.52
N SER A 24 -20.75 50.36 13.49
CA SER A 24 -21.94 49.74 12.89
C SER A 24 -21.58 48.45 12.15
N ALA A 25 -20.54 48.46 11.32
CA ALA A 25 -20.04 47.28 10.64
C ALA A 25 -19.51 46.24 11.63
N GLY A 26 -18.79 46.67 12.68
CA GLY A 26 -18.30 45.81 13.73
C GLY A 26 -19.42 45.09 14.48
N PHE A 27 -20.51 45.79 14.80
CA PHE A 27 -21.67 45.18 15.45
C PHE A 27 -22.31 44.08 14.59
N VAL A 28 -22.55 44.39 13.31
CA VAL A 28 -23.12 43.41 12.35
C VAL A 28 -22.18 42.22 12.14
N LEU A 29 -20.87 42.47 11.97
CA LEU A 29 -19.90 41.43 11.77
C LEU A 29 -19.69 40.52 12.98
N ARG A 30 -19.69 41.08 14.21
CA ARG A 30 -19.62 40.27 15.43
C ARG A 30 -20.79 39.31 15.55
N HIS A 31 -21.98 39.75 15.17
CA HIS A 31 -23.17 38.89 15.16
C HIS A 31 -23.09 37.84 14.03
N LEU A 32 -22.69 38.24 12.81
CA LEU A 32 -22.52 37.33 11.66
C LEU A 32 -21.42 36.30 11.87
N LEU A 33 -20.32 36.65 12.51
CA LEU A 33 -19.18 35.80 12.77
C LEU A 33 -19.29 35.05 14.10
N HIS A 34 -20.39 35.20 14.84
CA HIS A 34 -20.60 34.54 16.13
C HIS A 34 -19.38 34.69 17.07
N GLU A 35 -18.78 35.91 17.11
CA GLU A 35 -17.53 36.17 17.84
C GLU A 35 -17.63 35.79 19.32
N ARG A 36 -18.79 36.00 19.94
CA ARG A 36 -19.03 35.68 21.34
C ARG A 36 -18.98 34.16 21.57
N GLU A 37 -19.73 33.40 20.80
CA GLU A 37 -19.80 31.94 20.91
C GLU A 37 -18.45 31.30 20.63
N MET A 38 -17.69 31.82 19.66
CA MET A 38 -16.33 31.35 19.37
C MET A 38 -15.35 31.65 20.51
N HIS A 39 -15.50 32.79 21.18
CA HIS A 39 -14.72 33.17 22.37
C HIS A 39 -15.04 32.26 23.56
N GLU A 40 -16.31 32.05 23.84
CA GLU A 40 -16.80 31.14 24.89
C GLU A 40 -16.27 29.72 24.66
N PHE A 41 -16.30 29.24 23.42
CA PHE A 41 -15.72 27.93 23.06
C PHE A 41 -14.23 27.89 23.35
N ALA A 42 -13.45 28.87 22.90
CA ALA A 42 -12.01 28.93 23.12
C ALA A 42 -11.61 29.00 24.60
N GLN A 43 -12.41 29.70 25.43
CA GLN A 43 -12.19 29.75 26.87
C GLN A 43 -12.56 28.45 27.58
N SER A 44 -13.55 27.72 27.06
CA SER A 44 -13.98 26.45 27.64
C SER A 44 -12.98 25.30 27.36
N TYR A 45 -12.27 25.39 26.26
CA TYR A 45 -11.36 24.32 25.79
C TYR A 45 -9.95 24.82 25.40
N PRO A 46 -9.22 25.48 26.33
CA PRO A 46 -7.97 26.18 26.02
C PRO A 46 -6.79 25.25 25.70
N HIS A 47 -6.87 23.98 26.07
CA HIS A 47 -5.76 23.02 25.97
C HIS A 47 -5.90 22.02 24.82
N HIS A 48 -7.05 21.97 24.13
CA HIS A 48 -7.27 21.02 23.05
C HIS A 48 -6.49 21.42 21.80
N GLN A 49 -5.76 20.46 21.23
CA GLN A 49 -4.97 20.65 20.02
C GLN A 49 -5.14 19.47 19.05
N GLY A 50 -4.88 19.70 17.76
CA GLY A 50 -4.93 18.66 16.74
C GLY A 50 -6.28 17.95 16.70
N LEU A 51 -6.25 16.63 16.81
CA LEU A 51 -7.45 15.79 16.73
C LEU A 51 -8.43 16.04 17.88
N GLU A 52 -7.95 16.26 19.09
CA GLU A 52 -8.81 16.57 20.25
C GLU A 52 -9.63 17.85 20.02
N PHE A 53 -9.01 18.87 19.44
CA PHE A 53 -9.71 20.08 19.05
C PHE A 53 -10.76 19.82 17.97
N VAL A 54 -10.43 19.01 16.96
CA VAL A 54 -11.38 18.61 15.92
C VAL A 54 -12.58 17.89 16.51
N GLU A 55 -12.38 16.95 17.41
CA GLU A 55 -13.43 16.19 18.08
C GLU A 55 -14.32 17.12 18.91
N GLN A 56 -13.72 18.03 19.68
CA GLN A 56 -14.46 18.97 20.52
C GLN A 56 -15.32 19.96 19.69
N VAL A 57 -14.81 20.40 18.53
CA VAL A 57 -15.61 21.24 17.62
C VAL A 57 -16.80 20.45 17.06
N LEU A 58 -16.60 19.22 16.60
CA LEU A 58 -17.69 18.39 16.08
C LEU A 58 -18.74 18.07 17.16
N GLU A 59 -18.31 17.84 18.40
CA GLU A 59 -19.19 17.62 19.55
C GLU A 59 -19.99 18.90 19.88
N TYR A 60 -19.34 20.06 19.94
CA TYR A 60 -20.00 21.35 20.20
C TYR A 60 -21.12 21.66 19.19
N PHE A 61 -20.87 21.31 17.91
CA PHE A 61 -21.89 21.46 16.86
C PHE A 61 -22.83 20.26 16.78
N ASN A 62 -22.58 19.19 17.55
CA ASN A 62 -23.29 17.91 17.45
C ASN A 62 -23.37 17.40 16.01
N VAL A 63 -22.24 17.42 15.33
CA VAL A 63 -22.07 16.94 13.95
C VAL A 63 -21.61 15.50 13.95
N SER A 64 -22.36 14.64 13.28
CA SER A 64 -22.02 13.24 13.05
C SER A 64 -21.80 12.96 11.56
N TYR A 65 -21.14 11.85 11.26
CA TYR A 65 -20.97 11.37 9.89
C TYR A 65 -21.20 9.87 9.80
N SER A 66 -21.52 9.39 8.61
CA SER A 66 -21.59 7.95 8.33
C SER A 66 -20.84 7.61 7.05
N VAL A 67 -20.22 6.46 7.08
CA VAL A 67 -19.54 5.82 5.94
C VAL A 67 -19.93 4.36 5.95
N ARG A 68 -20.07 3.75 4.78
CA ARG A 68 -20.28 2.30 4.69
C ARG A 68 -19.04 1.56 5.18
N ASP A 69 -19.22 0.49 5.95
CA ASP A 69 -18.10 -0.26 6.53
C ASP A 69 -17.09 -0.72 5.48
N ASN A 70 -17.57 -1.23 4.35
CA ASN A 70 -16.71 -1.64 3.24
C ASN A 70 -15.97 -0.48 2.56
N GLU A 71 -16.53 0.75 2.57
CA GLU A 71 -15.88 1.94 2.00
C GLU A 71 -14.83 2.54 2.95
N ARG A 72 -15.05 2.42 4.27
CA ARG A 72 -14.06 2.86 5.28
C ARG A 72 -12.72 2.15 5.09
N GLU A 73 -12.77 0.88 4.70
CA GLU A 73 -11.59 0.06 4.44
C GLU A 73 -10.81 0.47 3.18
N HIS A 74 -11.33 1.38 2.34
CA HIS A 74 -10.60 1.93 1.20
C HIS A 74 -9.44 2.85 1.65
N ILE A 75 -9.50 3.43 2.86
CA ILE A 75 -8.41 4.25 3.40
C ILE A 75 -7.28 3.33 3.86
N GLN A 76 -6.12 3.45 3.23
CA GLN A 76 -4.93 2.68 3.60
C GLN A 76 -4.39 3.15 4.95
N SER A 77 -4.07 2.21 5.84
CA SER A 77 -3.50 2.52 7.16
C SER A 77 -2.04 3.01 7.12
N ARG A 78 -1.33 2.79 6.01
CA ARG A 78 0.06 3.19 5.79
C ARG A 78 0.31 3.50 4.31
N GLY A 79 1.39 4.19 4.04
CA GLY A 79 1.81 4.57 2.70
C GLY A 79 1.31 5.96 2.31
N ARG A 80 2.03 6.61 1.39
CA ARG A 80 1.64 7.92 0.87
C ARG A 80 0.27 7.88 0.23
N LEU A 81 -0.53 8.91 0.47
CA LEU A 81 -1.91 8.94 0.01
C LEU A 81 -2.39 10.38 -0.20
N VAL A 82 -3.05 10.66 -1.31
CA VAL A 82 -3.74 11.93 -1.54
C VAL A 82 -5.25 11.69 -1.52
N ILE A 83 -5.93 12.27 -0.54
CA ILE A 83 -7.39 12.21 -0.41
C ILE A 83 -7.97 13.47 -1.00
N ILE A 84 -8.81 13.34 -2.02
CA ILE A 84 -9.51 14.45 -2.65
C ILE A 84 -11.00 14.42 -2.30
N ALA A 85 -11.56 15.57 -1.93
CA ALA A 85 -12.98 15.66 -1.58
C ALA A 85 -13.67 16.87 -2.22
N ASN A 86 -14.99 16.79 -2.42
CA ASN A 86 -15.81 17.98 -2.64
C ASN A 86 -16.00 18.74 -1.31
N HIS A 87 -16.29 20.03 -1.39
CA HIS A 87 -16.36 20.93 -0.23
C HIS A 87 -17.76 21.57 -0.10
N PRO A 88 -18.77 20.81 0.35
CA PRO A 88 -20.16 21.28 0.28
C PRO A 88 -20.52 22.37 1.27
N ILE A 89 -20.03 22.34 2.51
CA ILE A 89 -20.48 23.25 3.58
C ILE A 89 -19.36 24.08 4.21
N GLY A 90 -18.09 23.74 4.01
CA GLY A 90 -16.95 24.51 4.52
C GLY A 90 -16.24 23.81 5.70
N SER A 91 -16.09 24.50 6.86
CA SER A 91 -15.22 24.03 7.94
C SER A 91 -15.60 22.65 8.51
N LEU A 92 -16.89 22.39 8.72
CA LEU A 92 -17.35 21.17 9.41
C LEU A 92 -17.18 19.90 8.59
N ASP A 93 -17.29 19.96 7.26
CA ASP A 93 -17.04 18.79 6.40
C ASP A 93 -15.55 18.43 6.37
N ALA A 94 -14.67 19.44 6.41
CA ALA A 94 -13.23 19.22 6.52
C ALA A 94 -12.85 18.57 7.86
N LEU A 95 -13.38 19.07 8.97
CA LEU A 95 -13.13 18.51 10.31
C LEU A 95 -13.68 17.08 10.44
N ALA A 96 -14.89 16.83 9.93
CA ALA A 96 -15.47 15.49 9.94
C ALA A 96 -14.64 14.49 9.10
N LEU A 97 -14.11 14.93 7.96
CA LEU A 97 -13.25 14.09 7.12
C LEU A 97 -11.86 13.86 7.77
N ILE A 98 -11.29 14.88 8.42
CA ILE A 98 -10.06 14.69 9.22
C ILE A 98 -10.29 13.64 10.30
N LYS A 99 -11.37 13.76 11.08
CA LYS A 99 -11.70 12.79 12.14
C LYS A 99 -11.83 11.38 11.57
N LEU A 100 -12.60 11.20 10.50
CA LEU A 100 -12.78 9.91 9.83
C LEU A 100 -11.44 9.27 9.43
N VAL A 101 -10.54 10.04 8.81
CA VAL A 101 -9.23 9.52 8.39
C VAL A 101 -8.34 9.23 9.60
N SER A 102 -8.40 10.08 10.63
CA SER A 102 -7.60 9.92 11.86
C SER A 102 -7.97 8.69 12.68
N GLU A 103 -9.18 8.15 12.52
CA GLU A 103 -9.58 6.87 13.13
C GLU A 103 -8.83 5.65 12.52
N ILE A 104 -8.22 5.82 11.35
CA ILE A 104 -7.50 4.75 10.63
C ILE A 104 -5.99 5.01 10.67
N ARG A 105 -5.57 6.27 10.56
CA ARG A 105 -4.16 6.69 10.57
C ARG A 105 -3.98 8.09 11.14
N THR A 106 -2.94 8.26 11.95
CA THR A 106 -2.70 9.49 12.73
C THR A 106 -1.87 10.54 11.99
N ASP A 107 -1.30 10.21 10.83
CA ASP A 107 -0.39 11.05 10.06
C ASP A 107 -1.09 11.90 9.00
N VAL A 108 -2.41 12.09 9.10
CA VAL A 108 -3.17 12.90 8.15
C VAL A 108 -2.90 14.39 8.34
N LYS A 109 -2.61 15.09 7.23
CA LYS A 109 -2.54 16.54 7.16
C LYS A 109 -3.44 17.08 6.06
N ILE A 110 -3.96 18.28 6.25
CA ILE A 110 -4.86 18.95 5.31
C ILE A 110 -4.18 20.16 4.66
N VAL A 111 -4.33 20.27 3.35
CA VAL A 111 -3.95 21.48 2.62
C VAL A 111 -5.00 22.56 2.86
N ALA A 112 -4.61 23.66 3.44
CA ALA A 112 -5.52 24.71 3.86
C ALA A 112 -5.02 26.09 3.42
N ASN A 113 -5.97 27.05 3.31
CA ASN A 113 -5.63 28.45 3.06
C ASN A 113 -4.82 29.01 4.25
N GLN A 114 -3.83 29.84 3.96
CA GLN A 114 -3.00 30.51 4.96
C GLN A 114 -3.82 31.25 6.04
N MET A 115 -5.04 31.70 5.75
CA MET A 115 -5.92 32.29 6.76
C MET A 115 -6.30 31.32 7.88
N LEU A 116 -6.38 30.02 7.62
CA LEU A 116 -6.69 29.01 8.64
C LEU A 116 -5.53 28.78 9.62
N MET A 117 -4.34 29.27 9.31
CA MET A 117 -3.19 29.30 10.23
C MET A 117 -3.40 30.26 11.43
N THR A 118 -4.47 31.04 11.45
CA THR A 118 -4.86 31.82 12.63
C THR A 118 -5.57 30.96 13.70
N ILE A 119 -5.86 29.71 13.40
CA ILE A 119 -6.47 28.75 14.34
C ILE A 119 -5.34 27.89 14.92
N ASP A 120 -4.66 28.41 15.94
CA ASP A 120 -3.47 27.80 16.55
C ASP A 120 -3.65 26.31 16.91
N PRO A 121 -4.80 25.86 17.47
CA PRO A 121 -5.01 24.44 17.80
C PRO A 121 -4.91 23.48 16.62
N LEU A 122 -5.07 23.94 15.38
CA LEU A 122 -5.01 23.09 14.17
C LEU A 122 -3.65 23.09 13.47
N HIS A 123 -2.68 23.91 13.90
CA HIS A 123 -1.41 24.08 13.20
C HIS A 123 -0.68 22.76 12.88
N CYS A 124 -0.69 21.81 13.81
CA CYS A 124 -0.04 20.52 13.63
C CYS A 124 -0.62 19.67 12.47
N MET A 125 -1.88 19.95 12.08
CA MET A 125 -2.60 19.23 11.03
C MET A 125 -2.66 20.00 9.70
N LEU A 126 -2.26 21.28 9.68
CA LEU A 126 -2.41 22.15 8.51
C LEU A 126 -1.10 22.23 7.70
N LEU A 127 -1.24 22.17 6.37
CA LEU A 127 -0.19 22.52 5.41
C LEU A 127 -0.68 23.74 4.62
N PRO A 128 -0.14 24.94 4.88
CA PRO A 128 -0.66 26.17 4.30
C PRO A 128 -0.35 26.27 2.79
N VAL A 129 -1.33 26.80 2.04
CA VAL A 129 -1.15 27.20 0.64
C VAL A 129 -1.78 28.59 0.44
N ASN A 130 -1.21 29.39 -0.46
CA ASN A 130 -1.74 30.69 -0.78
C ASN A 130 -2.65 30.63 -2.01
N ASN A 131 -3.95 30.50 -1.79
CA ASN A 131 -4.94 30.43 -2.88
C ASN A 131 -5.35 31.81 -3.44
N MET A 132 -5.03 32.91 -2.74
CA MET A 132 -5.53 34.25 -3.09
C MET A 132 -4.58 35.05 -3.98
N SER A 133 -3.27 34.80 -3.92
CA SER A 133 -2.26 35.54 -4.72
C SER A 133 -1.65 34.73 -5.86
N GLY A 134 -2.02 33.47 -6.04
CA GLY A 134 -1.49 32.60 -7.11
C GLY A 134 -0.07 32.06 -6.87
N ASP A 135 0.69 32.64 -5.95
CA ASP A 135 2.06 32.24 -5.64
C ASP A 135 2.13 31.50 -4.30
N THR A 136 1.98 30.17 -4.35
CA THR A 136 2.35 29.33 -3.22
C THR A 136 3.89 29.29 -3.15
N THR A 137 4.45 29.68 -2.01
CA THR A 137 5.90 29.69 -1.84
C THR A 137 6.49 28.29 -2.08
N LYS A 138 7.74 28.25 -2.58
CA LYS A 138 8.43 26.96 -2.82
C LYS A 138 8.51 26.12 -1.54
N ASP A 139 8.64 26.76 -0.38
CA ASP A 139 8.72 26.09 0.92
C ASP A 139 7.42 25.36 1.30
N HIS A 140 6.26 25.94 1.02
CA HIS A 140 4.98 25.27 1.28
C HIS A 140 4.80 24.02 0.41
N ILE A 141 5.19 24.10 -0.87
CA ILE A 141 5.15 22.93 -1.78
C ILE A 141 6.15 21.88 -1.31
N HIS A 142 7.34 22.28 -0.87
CA HIS A 142 8.35 21.38 -0.34
C HIS A 142 7.85 20.62 0.90
N ASN A 143 7.24 21.31 1.86
CA ASN A 143 6.68 20.69 3.07
C ASN A 143 5.58 19.66 2.75
N ILE A 144 4.73 19.95 1.76
CA ILE A 144 3.71 19.02 1.29
C ILE A 144 4.36 17.76 0.66
N GLN A 145 5.39 17.95 -0.16
CA GLN A 145 6.11 16.86 -0.79
C GLN A 145 6.83 15.99 0.24
N GLN A 146 7.54 16.61 1.17
CA GLN A 146 8.22 15.92 2.27
C GLN A 146 7.25 15.06 3.09
N HIS A 147 6.06 15.58 3.39
CA HIS A 147 5.04 14.81 4.10
C HIS A 147 4.62 13.54 3.34
N LEU A 148 4.44 13.63 2.02
CA LEU A 148 4.12 12.46 1.18
C LEU A 148 5.33 11.52 1.01
N GLU A 149 6.56 12.04 0.94
CA GLU A 149 7.79 11.22 0.90
C GLU A 149 8.01 10.44 2.20
N GLN A 150 7.54 10.98 3.32
CA GLN A 150 7.48 10.29 4.62
C GLN A 150 6.30 9.34 4.75
N GLU A 151 5.67 8.99 3.63
CA GLU A 151 4.52 8.07 3.54
C GLU A 151 3.26 8.58 4.25
N GLY A 152 3.10 9.91 4.41
CA GLY A 152 1.97 10.55 5.06
C GLY A 152 0.71 10.63 4.18
N ALA A 153 -0.46 10.85 4.81
CA ALA A 153 -1.73 11.11 4.14
C ALA A 153 -2.00 12.61 4.01
N LEU A 154 -2.38 13.03 2.82
CA LEU A 154 -2.66 14.41 2.47
C LEU A 154 -4.13 14.58 2.05
N LEU A 155 -4.87 15.42 2.78
CA LEU A 155 -6.25 15.77 2.45
C LEU A 155 -6.27 17.08 1.66
N ILE A 156 -6.99 17.11 0.55
CA ILE A 156 -7.12 18.28 -0.31
C ILE A 156 -8.57 18.46 -0.78
N PHE A 157 -9.06 19.71 -0.70
CA PHE A 157 -10.27 20.15 -1.36
C PHE A 157 -9.88 20.91 -2.65
N PRO A 158 -9.91 20.29 -3.83
CA PRO A 158 -9.31 20.87 -5.04
C PRO A 158 -9.98 22.14 -5.53
N ALA A 159 -11.25 22.37 -5.14
CA ALA A 159 -11.98 23.57 -5.49
C ALA A 159 -11.42 24.83 -4.80
N GLY A 160 -10.83 24.67 -3.61
CA GLY A 160 -10.34 25.79 -2.78
C GLY A 160 -11.45 26.72 -2.27
N GLU A 161 -12.70 26.43 -2.56
CA GLU A 161 -13.90 27.13 -2.08
C GLU A 161 -15.06 26.13 -1.91
N VAL A 162 -16.09 26.52 -1.18
CA VAL A 162 -17.29 25.70 -0.97
C VAL A 162 -18.10 25.54 -2.25
N SER A 163 -18.83 24.43 -2.35
CA SER A 163 -19.72 24.11 -3.47
C SER A 163 -20.77 25.19 -3.70
N ARG A 164 -21.16 25.39 -4.94
CA ARG A 164 -22.13 26.41 -5.37
C ARG A 164 -23.29 25.77 -6.13
N LEU A 165 -24.41 26.49 -6.23
CA LEU A 165 -25.52 26.07 -7.06
C LEU A 165 -25.13 26.16 -8.56
N ARG A 166 -25.35 25.06 -9.27
CA ARG A 166 -25.09 24.89 -10.71
C ARG A 166 -26.29 24.26 -11.39
N PRO A 167 -26.40 24.28 -12.73
CA PRO A 167 -27.53 23.63 -13.43
C PRO A 167 -27.66 22.13 -13.12
N GLN A 168 -26.54 21.48 -12.76
CA GLN A 168 -26.51 20.05 -12.40
C GLN A 168 -26.66 19.82 -10.88
N GLY A 169 -27.09 20.80 -10.12
CA GLY A 169 -27.23 20.76 -8.66
C GLY A 169 -26.08 21.46 -7.91
N ILE A 170 -25.99 21.21 -6.62
CA ILE A 170 -24.93 21.77 -5.77
C ILE A 170 -23.63 21.03 -6.07
N ARG A 171 -22.64 21.73 -6.58
CA ARG A 171 -21.34 21.16 -6.97
C ARG A 171 -20.22 22.18 -6.77
N ASP A 172 -19.02 21.65 -6.61
CA ASP A 172 -17.81 22.44 -6.62
C ASP A 172 -17.68 23.26 -7.92
N THR A 173 -17.04 24.40 -7.82
CA THR A 173 -16.66 25.22 -8.96
C THR A 173 -15.50 24.60 -9.74
N HIS A 174 -14.61 25.37 -10.29
CA HIS A 174 -13.41 24.86 -10.95
C HIS A 174 -12.48 24.19 -9.94
N TRP A 175 -11.90 23.02 -10.30
CA TRP A 175 -10.86 22.37 -9.50
C TRP A 175 -9.48 22.84 -9.96
N ASN A 176 -8.64 23.26 -9.02
CA ASN A 176 -7.27 23.65 -9.27
C ASN A 176 -6.40 22.41 -9.53
N SER A 177 -5.45 22.51 -10.47
CA SER A 177 -4.60 21.38 -10.85
C SER A 177 -3.43 21.11 -9.91
N GLY A 178 -3.28 21.91 -8.84
CA GLY A 178 -2.17 21.79 -7.88
C GLY A 178 -2.08 20.42 -7.22
N PHE A 179 -3.21 19.87 -6.77
CA PHE A 179 -3.27 18.56 -6.15
C PHE A 179 -2.76 17.45 -7.09
N LEU A 180 -3.11 17.52 -8.36
CA LEU A 180 -2.69 16.52 -9.35
C LEU A 180 -1.18 16.58 -9.60
N ARG A 181 -0.60 17.79 -9.60
CA ARG A 181 0.86 17.96 -9.70
C ARG A 181 1.57 17.35 -8.48
N ILE A 182 1.07 17.62 -7.27
CA ILE A 182 1.60 17.08 -6.02
C ILE A 182 1.52 15.55 -6.02
N ALA A 183 0.35 14.99 -6.35
CA ALA A 183 0.13 13.54 -6.39
C ALA A 183 1.05 12.85 -7.43
N ARG A 184 1.20 13.44 -8.63
CA ARG A 184 2.09 12.91 -9.69
C ARG A 184 3.56 12.95 -9.29
N GLN A 185 4.02 14.04 -8.69
CA GLN A 185 5.41 14.20 -8.27
C GLN A 185 5.79 13.21 -7.17
N ALA A 186 4.90 12.99 -6.21
CA ALA A 186 5.07 11.99 -5.14
C ALA A 186 4.74 10.56 -5.59
N LYS A 187 4.24 10.34 -6.82
CA LYS A 187 3.69 9.06 -7.28
C LYS A 187 2.68 8.47 -6.28
N ALA A 188 1.87 9.34 -5.70
CA ALA A 188 0.93 8.96 -4.64
C ALA A 188 -0.40 8.49 -5.23
N PRO A 189 -1.01 7.40 -4.75
CA PRO A 189 -2.37 7.03 -5.12
C PRO A 189 -3.37 8.08 -4.64
N ILE A 190 -4.53 8.14 -5.31
CA ILE A 190 -5.60 9.10 -5.00
C ILE A 190 -6.83 8.34 -4.47
N ILE A 191 -7.40 8.81 -3.35
CA ILE A 191 -8.72 8.37 -2.87
C ILE A 191 -9.72 9.50 -3.04
N PRO A 192 -10.81 9.32 -3.80
CA PRO A 192 -11.90 10.28 -3.88
C PRO A 192 -12.91 10.06 -2.75
N VAL A 193 -13.28 11.14 -2.06
CA VAL A 193 -14.32 11.14 -1.02
C VAL A 193 -15.43 12.13 -1.38
N PHE A 194 -16.63 11.63 -1.53
CA PHE A 194 -17.81 12.47 -1.76
C PHE A 194 -18.56 12.71 -0.44
N ILE A 195 -18.78 13.97 -0.11
CA ILE A 195 -19.51 14.40 1.08
C ILE A 195 -20.89 14.90 0.65
N ASP A 196 -21.95 14.27 1.14
CA ASP A 196 -23.33 14.67 0.83
C ASP A 196 -23.84 15.67 1.86
N ALA A 197 -23.65 16.94 1.58
CA ALA A 197 -24.10 18.03 2.42
C ALA A 197 -24.43 19.26 1.58
N LYS A 198 -25.12 20.22 2.19
CA LYS A 198 -25.49 21.49 1.55
C LYS A 198 -25.73 22.58 2.56
N ASN A 199 -25.39 23.82 2.21
CA ASN A 199 -25.71 25.02 2.92
C ASN A 199 -27.18 25.43 2.72
N SER A 200 -27.62 26.50 3.37
CA SER A 200 -28.99 26.98 3.24
C SER A 200 -29.29 27.53 1.84
N PRO A 201 -30.57 27.53 1.39
CA PRO A 201 -30.97 28.17 0.15
C PRO A 201 -30.58 29.65 0.06
N LEU A 202 -30.63 30.36 1.20
CA LEU A 202 -30.23 31.77 1.32
C LEU A 202 -28.74 31.96 0.96
N PHE A 203 -27.87 31.06 1.44
CA PHE A 203 -26.45 31.08 1.09
C PHE A 203 -26.24 30.96 -0.43
N TYR A 204 -26.94 30.05 -1.08
CA TYR A 204 -26.81 29.88 -2.52
C TYR A 204 -27.39 31.08 -3.30
N GLY A 205 -28.50 31.62 -2.89
CA GLY A 205 -29.09 32.82 -3.51
C GLY A 205 -28.15 34.02 -3.44
N LEU A 206 -27.62 34.33 -2.25
CA LEU A 206 -26.65 35.43 -2.07
C LEU A 206 -25.32 35.14 -2.82
N SER A 207 -24.91 33.89 -2.86
CA SER A 207 -23.71 33.47 -3.61
C SER A 207 -23.81 33.72 -5.13
N MET A 208 -25.00 33.72 -5.69
CA MET A 208 -25.24 34.06 -7.08
C MET A 208 -25.17 35.57 -7.35
N LEU A 209 -25.56 36.38 -6.34
CA LEU A 209 -25.56 37.83 -6.45
C LEU A 209 -24.18 38.43 -6.15
N TYR A 210 -23.56 38.06 -5.02
CA TYR A 210 -22.27 38.62 -4.60
C TYR A 210 -21.44 37.62 -3.77
N LYS A 211 -20.45 37.01 -4.40
CA LYS A 211 -19.59 35.96 -3.81
C LYS A 211 -18.91 36.35 -2.47
N PRO A 212 -18.30 37.55 -2.32
CA PRO A 212 -17.63 37.90 -1.07
C PRO A 212 -18.56 37.89 0.12
N LEU A 213 -19.79 38.39 -0.01
CA LEU A 213 -20.79 38.40 1.07
C LEU A 213 -21.18 36.95 1.47
N ALA A 214 -21.38 36.09 0.51
CA ALA A 214 -21.66 34.68 0.78
C ALA A 214 -20.50 33.99 1.52
N SER A 215 -19.26 34.35 1.21
CA SER A 215 -18.09 33.79 1.90
C SER A 215 -18.03 34.22 3.37
N MET A 216 -18.44 35.45 3.68
CA MET A 216 -18.56 35.93 5.06
C MET A 216 -19.69 35.22 5.84
N MET A 217 -20.72 34.77 5.15
CA MET A 217 -21.81 34.01 5.75
C MET A 217 -21.46 32.57 6.11
N LEU A 218 -20.30 32.06 5.69
CA LEU A 218 -19.93 30.67 5.98
C LEU A 218 -19.87 30.35 7.47
N VAL A 219 -19.45 31.30 8.29
CA VAL A 219 -19.48 31.14 9.77
C VAL A 219 -20.91 31.01 10.26
N THR A 220 -21.81 31.90 9.82
CA THR A 220 -23.25 31.80 10.16
C THR A 220 -23.85 30.48 9.67
N GLU A 221 -23.50 30.04 8.46
CA GLU A 221 -23.94 28.74 7.93
C GLU A 221 -23.39 27.57 8.78
N MET A 222 -22.15 27.64 9.27
CA MET A 222 -21.58 26.67 10.20
C MET A 222 -22.43 26.50 11.46
N PHE A 223 -22.85 27.61 12.07
CA PHE A 223 -23.74 27.60 13.25
C PHE A 223 -25.15 27.06 12.95
N LYS A 224 -25.64 27.21 11.71
CA LYS A 224 -26.89 26.57 11.25
C LYS A 224 -26.77 25.07 11.01
N GLN A 225 -25.56 24.51 10.89
CA GLN A 225 -25.32 23.08 10.70
C GLN A 225 -25.33 22.28 12.02
N LYS A 226 -25.68 22.90 13.16
CA LYS A 226 -25.85 22.17 14.43
C LYS A 226 -26.78 20.97 14.27
N ARG A 227 -26.38 19.82 14.88
CA ARG A 227 -27.08 18.53 14.80
C ARG A 227 -27.18 17.96 13.38
N ARG A 228 -26.19 18.25 12.53
CA ARG A 228 -26.16 17.75 11.17
C ARG A 228 -25.51 16.37 11.09
N HIS A 229 -26.08 15.53 10.24
CA HIS A 229 -25.48 14.28 9.84
C HIS A 229 -24.88 14.40 8.44
N LEU A 230 -23.63 13.94 8.25
CA LEU A 230 -22.86 14.05 7.01
C LEU A 230 -22.60 12.65 6.42
N PRO A 231 -23.44 12.17 5.51
CA PRO A 231 -23.13 10.94 4.76
C PRO A 231 -21.92 11.15 3.87
N MET A 232 -20.97 10.23 3.92
CA MET A 232 -19.78 10.24 3.08
C MET A 232 -19.68 8.94 2.27
N ARG A 233 -19.16 9.05 1.05
CA ARG A 233 -18.87 7.92 0.17
C ARG A 233 -17.37 7.94 -0.16
N ILE A 234 -16.68 6.85 0.10
CA ILE A 234 -15.26 6.71 -0.15
C ILE A 234 -15.08 5.78 -1.34
N GLY A 235 -14.52 6.30 -2.43
CA GLY A 235 -14.19 5.48 -3.60
C GLY A 235 -12.97 4.60 -3.36
N GLU A 236 -12.80 3.61 -4.22
CA GLU A 236 -11.59 2.79 -4.25
C GLU A 236 -10.36 3.63 -4.65
N ILE A 237 -9.19 3.13 -4.31
CA ILE A 237 -7.91 3.76 -4.61
C ILE A 237 -7.70 3.84 -6.12
N ILE A 238 -7.38 5.02 -6.63
CA ILE A 238 -6.90 5.26 -7.98
C ILE A 238 -5.37 5.21 -7.95
N PRO A 239 -4.72 4.14 -8.43
CA PRO A 239 -3.26 4.04 -8.40
C PRO A 239 -2.62 5.06 -9.35
N PHE A 240 -1.35 5.37 -9.12
CA PHE A 240 -0.60 6.36 -9.89
C PHE A 240 -0.68 6.08 -11.41
N GLU A 241 -0.52 4.83 -11.81
CA GLU A 241 -0.51 4.38 -13.21
C GLU A 241 -1.84 4.68 -13.92
N SER A 242 -2.96 4.66 -13.19
CA SER A 242 -4.29 4.90 -13.76
C SER A 242 -4.54 6.35 -14.13
N TYR A 243 -3.91 7.31 -13.43
CA TYR A 243 -4.13 8.73 -13.68
C TYR A 243 -2.90 9.47 -14.24
N ALA A 244 -1.71 8.85 -14.24
CA ALA A 244 -0.46 9.44 -14.74
C ALA A 244 -0.30 9.33 -16.28
N ASN A 245 -1.38 9.54 -17.02
CA ASN A 245 -1.37 9.44 -18.49
C ASN A 245 -0.96 10.77 -19.12
N ASP A 246 0.20 10.80 -19.78
CA ASP A 246 0.74 12.01 -20.45
C ASP A 246 0.05 12.34 -21.78
N LYS A 247 -0.74 11.39 -22.33
CA LYS A 247 -1.53 11.64 -23.55
C LYS A 247 -2.76 12.54 -23.29
N ILE A 248 -3.14 12.73 -22.04
CA ILE A 248 -4.30 13.53 -21.65
C ILE A 248 -3.82 14.83 -20.99
N ASN A 249 -4.32 15.97 -21.46
CA ASN A 249 -4.02 17.28 -20.88
C ASN A 249 -4.40 17.31 -19.39
N ARG A 250 -3.53 17.91 -18.56
CA ARG A 250 -3.70 18.04 -17.11
C ARG A 250 -5.08 18.60 -16.70
N LEU A 251 -5.59 19.60 -17.40
CA LEU A 251 -6.92 20.16 -17.11
C LEU A 251 -8.04 19.16 -17.38
N GLN A 252 -7.91 18.34 -18.40
CA GLN A 252 -8.86 17.25 -18.70
C GLN A 252 -8.78 16.17 -17.63
N GLN A 253 -7.60 15.79 -17.17
CA GLN A 253 -7.43 14.84 -16.08
C GLN A 253 -8.12 15.32 -14.79
N VAL A 254 -7.96 16.60 -14.43
CA VAL A 254 -8.65 17.20 -13.28
C VAL A 254 -10.18 17.12 -13.45
N ARG A 255 -10.69 17.41 -14.66
CA ARG A 255 -12.14 17.27 -14.95
C ARG A 255 -12.62 15.84 -14.83
N LEU A 256 -11.83 14.87 -15.28
CA LEU A 256 -12.14 13.44 -15.16
C LEU A 256 -12.13 12.98 -13.71
N LEU A 257 -11.15 13.40 -12.88
CA LEU A 257 -11.10 13.11 -11.46
C LEU A 257 -12.31 13.70 -10.71
N LYS A 258 -12.67 14.95 -11.03
CA LYS A 258 -13.90 15.55 -10.50
C LYS A 258 -15.14 14.76 -10.89
N LYS A 259 -15.27 14.38 -12.17
CA LYS A 259 -16.39 13.56 -12.65
C LYS A 259 -16.41 12.18 -11.98
N HIS A 260 -15.26 11.56 -11.77
CA HIS A 260 -15.11 10.29 -11.06
C HIS A 260 -15.67 10.40 -9.63
N LEU A 261 -15.27 11.41 -8.86
CA LEU A 261 -15.76 11.65 -7.50
C LEU A 261 -17.30 11.82 -7.46
N TYR A 262 -17.86 12.63 -8.34
CA TYR A 262 -19.33 12.83 -8.37
C TYR A 262 -20.10 11.59 -8.82
N ARG A 263 -19.51 10.71 -9.65
CA ARG A 263 -20.10 9.42 -10.01
C ARG A 263 -20.19 8.49 -8.81
N ILE A 264 -19.14 8.43 -7.98
CA ILE A 264 -19.13 7.69 -6.72
C ILE A 264 -20.23 8.19 -5.78
N GLY A 265 -20.35 9.50 -5.62
CA GLY A 265 -21.43 10.11 -4.84
C GLY A 265 -22.83 9.71 -5.31
N MET A 266 -23.03 9.43 -6.60
CA MET A 266 -24.27 8.94 -7.17
C MET A 266 -24.40 7.40 -7.13
N GLY A 267 -23.49 6.68 -6.54
CA GLY A 267 -23.46 5.20 -6.51
C GLY A 267 -23.14 4.56 -7.86
N LYS A 268 -22.49 5.29 -8.79
CA LYS A 268 -22.08 4.81 -10.10
C LYS A 268 -20.60 4.47 -10.12
N GLU A 269 -20.21 3.55 -10.99
CA GLU A 269 -18.80 3.27 -11.24
C GLU A 269 -18.00 4.51 -11.58
N GLY A 270 -16.73 4.56 -11.13
CA GLY A 270 -15.79 5.60 -11.42
C GLY A 270 -15.41 5.67 -12.92
N ILE A 271 -14.37 6.45 -13.24
CA ILE A 271 -13.85 6.60 -14.60
C ILE A 271 -12.47 5.95 -14.73
N PHE A 272 -11.68 6.08 -13.66
CA PHE A 272 -10.33 5.53 -13.60
C PHE A 272 -10.38 4.07 -13.12
N ALA A 273 -9.45 3.26 -13.60
CA ALA A 273 -9.20 1.95 -13.01
C ALA A 273 -8.79 2.12 -11.54
N THR A 274 -9.35 1.29 -10.68
CA THR A 274 -9.14 1.36 -9.22
C THR A 274 -8.53 0.07 -8.71
N GLN A 275 -7.91 0.15 -7.54
CA GLN A 275 -7.41 -0.98 -6.78
C GLN A 275 -8.17 -1.12 -5.47
N LYS A 276 -8.43 -2.35 -5.05
CA LYS A 276 -8.93 -2.61 -3.69
C LYS A 276 -7.88 -2.20 -2.66
N ALA A 277 -8.31 -1.54 -1.61
CA ALA A 277 -7.44 -1.25 -0.49
C ALA A 277 -6.92 -2.53 0.15
N ILE A 278 -5.68 -2.50 0.63
CA ILE A 278 -5.12 -3.58 1.43
C ILE A 278 -5.84 -3.60 2.78
N ALA A 279 -6.15 -4.80 3.29
CA ALA A 279 -6.81 -4.95 4.57
C ALA A 279 -6.04 -4.28 5.72
N LEU A 280 -6.75 -3.91 6.78
CA LEU A 280 -6.13 -3.42 8.00
C LEU A 280 -5.28 -4.53 8.66
N PRO A 281 -4.20 -4.18 9.38
CA PRO A 281 -3.38 -5.16 10.08
C PRO A 281 -4.18 -5.86 11.18
N GLU A 282 -3.86 -7.12 11.42
CA GLU A 282 -4.40 -7.88 12.54
C GLU A 282 -3.84 -7.36 13.88
N ASN A 283 -4.56 -7.62 14.99
CA ASN A 283 -4.09 -7.22 16.31
C ASN A 283 -2.78 -7.94 16.66
N ARG A 284 -1.73 -7.19 16.95
CA ARG A 284 -0.38 -7.71 17.17
C ARG A 284 -0.27 -8.65 18.36
N THR A 285 -0.97 -8.34 19.46
CA THR A 285 -0.96 -9.17 20.68
C THR A 285 -1.68 -10.48 20.44
N GLU A 286 -2.83 -10.45 19.76
CA GLU A 286 -3.56 -11.65 19.37
C GLU A 286 -2.74 -12.50 18.40
N LEU A 287 -2.14 -11.88 17.39
CA LEU A 287 -1.27 -12.55 16.41
C LEU A 287 -0.09 -13.25 17.10
N SER A 288 0.58 -12.57 18.03
CA SER A 288 1.68 -13.15 18.81
C SER A 288 1.24 -14.36 19.64
N ARG A 289 0.06 -14.27 20.28
CA ARG A 289 -0.50 -15.38 21.07
C ARG A 289 -0.82 -16.57 20.17
N THR A 290 -1.49 -16.33 19.04
CA THR A 290 -1.88 -17.38 18.10
C THR A 290 -0.66 -18.05 17.47
N ILE A 291 0.37 -17.30 17.06
CA ILE A 291 1.61 -17.88 16.51
C ILE A 291 2.29 -18.82 17.55
N LYS A 292 2.38 -18.40 18.80
CA LYS A 292 3.01 -19.21 19.85
C LYS A 292 2.21 -20.47 20.20
N HIS A 293 0.90 -20.45 20.01
CA HIS A 293 0.01 -21.57 20.33
C HIS A 293 -0.17 -22.53 19.16
N ASP A 294 -0.39 -22.02 17.94
CA ASP A 294 -0.84 -22.80 16.79
C ASP A 294 0.29 -23.16 15.81
N CYS A 295 1.51 -22.67 16.03
CA CYS A 295 2.63 -22.91 15.12
C CYS A 295 3.71 -23.77 15.77
N GLU A 296 4.31 -24.65 14.95
CA GLU A 296 5.50 -25.41 15.34
C GLU A 296 6.73 -24.49 15.32
N TYR A 297 7.46 -24.41 16.43
CA TYR A 297 8.71 -23.67 16.50
C TYR A 297 9.85 -24.43 15.83
N LEU A 298 10.48 -23.82 14.82
CA LEU A 298 11.60 -24.41 14.09
C LEU A 298 12.97 -23.92 14.57
N GLY A 299 13.05 -22.69 15.10
CA GLY A 299 14.30 -22.13 15.60
C GLY A 299 14.35 -20.60 15.60
N THR A 300 15.53 -20.04 15.92
CA THR A 300 15.77 -18.59 16.00
C THR A 300 16.95 -18.20 15.11
N THR A 301 16.84 -17.08 14.43
CA THR A 301 17.90 -16.50 13.60
C THR A 301 18.97 -15.82 14.44
N THR A 302 20.11 -15.46 13.82
CA THR A 302 21.22 -14.79 14.50
C THR A 302 20.87 -13.39 15.01
N ASP A 303 19.88 -12.72 14.42
CA ASP A 303 19.38 -11.41 14.81
C ASP A 303 18.12 -11.47 15.70
N GLY A 304 17.82 -12.65 16.26
CA GLY A 304 16.77 -12.84 17.28
C GLY A 304 15.37 -13.12 16.75
N LYS A 305 15.15 -13.20 15.42
CA LYS A 305 13.83 -13.53 14.88
C LYS A 305 13.53 -15.01 15.02
N ALA A 306 12.29 -15.34 15.42
CA ALA A 306 11.84 -16.71 15.55
C ALA A 306 11.30 -17.24 14.20
N ILE A 307 11.52 -18.51 13.94
CA ILE A 307 11.01 -19.22 12.76
C ILE A 307 9.95 -20.20 13.21
N TYR A 308 8.76 -20.10 12.63
CA TYR A 308 7.64 -20.97 12.90
C TYR A 308 7.11 -21.63 11.64
N LEU A 309 6.52 -22.81 11.80
CA LEU A 309 5.75 -23.50 10.79
C LEU A 309 4.27 -23.48 11.16
N TYR A 310 3.45 -22.95 10.31
CA TYR A 310 2.00 -22.90 10.44
C TYR A 310 1.33 -23.80 9.41
N GLN A 311 0.37 -24.59 9.86
CA GLN A 311 -0.57 -25.31 9.00
C GLN A 311 -1.97 -24.75 9.23
N TYR A 312 -2.70 -24.48 8.15
CA TYR A 312 -4.03 -23.89 8.24
C TYR A 312 -4.99 -24.75 9.06
N SER A 313 -5.65 -24.14 10.03
CA SER A 313 -6.61 -24.80 10.92
C SER A 313 -7.97 -24.09 11.00
N GLY A 314 -8.33 -23.36 9.95
CA GLY A 314 -9.56 -22.58 9.89
C GLY A 314 -9.33 -21.06 9.88
N SER A 315 -10.34 -20.27 10.24
CA SER A 315 -10.21 -18.81 10.26
C SER A 315 -9.16 -18.37 11.28
N SER A 316 -8.01 -17.92 10.83
CA SER A 316 -6.86 -17.57 11.65
C SER A 316 -6.36 -16.15 11.37
N PRO A 317 -6.03 -15.36 12.41
CA PRO A 317 -5.37 -14.07 12.24
C PRO A 317 -4.02 -14.22 11.52
N ILE A 318 -3.33 -15.36 11.70
CA ILE A 318 -2.06 -15.66 11.03
C ILE A 318 -2.25 -15.63 9.51
N MET A 319 -3.22 -16.38 8.99
CA MET A 319 -3.42 -16.47 7.55
C MET A 319 -3.90 -15.13 6.96
N ARG A 320 -4.76 -14.42 7.69
CA ARG A 320 -5.21 -13.09 7.27
C ARG A 320 -4.06 -12.09 7.21
N GLU A 321 -3.15 -12.11 8.18
CA GLU A 321 -1.98 -11.25 8.20
C GLU A 321 -0.95 -11.63 7.14
N ILE A 322 -0.67 -12.93 6.93
CA ILE A 322 0.18 -13.40 5.82
C ILE A 322 -0.36 -12.90 4.49
N GLY A 323 -1.66 -13.08 4.22
CA GLY A 323 -2.27 -12.63 2.97
C GLY A 323 -2.21 -11.10 2.78
N ARG A 324 -2.37 -10.33 3.86
CA ARG A 324 -2.22 -8.88 3.86
C ARG A 324 -0.79 -8.46 3.51
N LEU A 325 0.20 -9.07 4.14
CA LEU A 325 1.61 -8.75 3.95
C LEU A 325 2.15 -9.21 2.60
N ARG A 326 1.65 -10.34 2.07
CA ARG A 326 1.90 -10.77 0.69
C ARG A 326 1.46 -9.69 -0.29
N GLU A 327 0.22 -9.22 -0.18
CA GLU A 327 -0.30 -8.19 -1.07
C GLU A 327 0.51 -6.90 -1.00
N ILE A 328 0.95 -6.47 0.21
CA ILE A 328 1.84 -5.32 0.36
C ILE A 328 3.16 -5.54 -0.37
N ALA A 329 3.82 -6.68 -0.13
CA ALA A 329 5.14 -6.96 -0.69
C ALA A 329 5.08 -7.11 -2.22
N PHE A 330 4.08 -7.81 -2.73
CA PHE A 330 3.92 -8.05 -4.17
C PHE A 330 3.50 -6.79 -4.93
N ARG A 331 2.57 -5.97 -4.40
CA ARG A 331 2.28 -4.66 -5.01
C ARG A 331 3.49 -3.76 -5.10
N ALA A 332 4.37 -3.79 -4.10
CA ALA A 332 5.57 -2.96 -4.09
C ALA A 332 6.56 -3.29 -5.23
N VAL A 333 6.44 -4.48 -5.84
CA VAL A 333 7.24 -4.91 -6.99
C VAL A 333 6.42 -5.07 -8.28
N GLY A 334 5.16 -4.66 -8.28
CA GLY A 334 4.28 -4.74 -9.45
C GLY A 334 3.65 -6.11 -9.70
N GLU A 335 3.67 -7.01 -8.72
CA GLU A 335 3.16 -8.39 -8.79
C GLU A 335 1.92 -8.61 -7.91
N GLY A 336 1.24 -7.56 -7.44
CA GLY A 336 0.07 -7.68 -6.56
C GLY A 336 -1.15 -8.27 -7.25
N SER A 337 -1.95 -9.04 -6.50
CA SER A 337 -3.21 -9.62 -6.96
C SER A 337 -4.36 -8.61 -7.06
N ASN A 338 -4.15 -7.36 -6.65
CA ASN A 338 -5.17 -6.30 -6.52
C ASN A 338 -6.33 -6.66 -5.57
N ARG A 339 -6.14 -7.66 -4.71
CA ARG A 339 -7.09 -8.06 -3.67
C ARG A 339 -6.74 -7.38 -2.35
N ARG A 340 -7.64 -7.44 -1.40
CA ARG A 340 -7.39 -6.91 -0.03
C ARG A 340 -6.35 -7.74 0.73
N ARG A 341 -6.27 -9.01 0.41
CA ARG A 341 -5.31 -10.02 0.90
C ARG A 341 -5.00 -10.98 -0.26
N ASP A 342 -3.76 -11.31 -0.46
CA ASP A 342 -3.37 -12.40 -1.36
C ASP A 342 -3.52 -13.74 -0.61
N ILE A 343 -4.72 -14.30 -0.71
CA ILE A 343 -5.08 -15.62 -0.19
C ILE A 343 -5.78 -16.37 -1.31
N ASP A 344 -5.38 -17.61 -1.53
CA ASP A 344 -5.97 -18.50 -2.51
C ASP A 344 -6.41 -19.85 -1.88
N GLN A 345 -7.04 -20.72 -2.66
CA GLN A 345 -7.51 -22.02 -2.20
C GLN A 345 -6.37 -22.95 -1.72
N TYR A 346 -5.19 -22.79 -2.26
CA TYR A 346 -4.01 -23.61 -1.92
C TYR A 346 -3.49 -23.34 -0.52
N ASP A 347 -3.72 -22.14 0.02
CA ASP A 347 -3.27 -21.77 1.36
C ASP A 347 -3.82 -22.69 2.47
N THR A 348 -4.94 -23.35 2.23
CA THR A 348 -5.59 -24.28 3.18
C THR A 348 -4.89 -25.63 3.30
N HIS A 349 -4.10 -26.01 2.29
CA HIS A 349 -3.48 -27.33 2.19
C HIS A 349 -1.94 -27.30 2.25
N TYR A 350 -1.37 -26.09 2.21
CA TYR A 350 0.06 -25.87 2.25
C TYR A 350 0.54 -25.49 3.65
N PHE A 351 1.82 -25.70 3.89
CA PHE A 351 2.52 -25.16 5.05
C PHE A 351 2.93 -23.71 4.81
N HIS A 352 2.95 -22.94 5.88
CA HIS A 352 3.41 -21.55 5.88
C HIS A 352 4.57 -21.38 6.86
N LEU A 353 5.76 -21.20 6.32
CA LEU A 353 6.93 -20.82 7.09
C LEU A 353 6.83 -19.35 7.45
N ILE A 354 6.99 -18.99 8.70
CA ILE A 354 6.85 -17.64 9.22
C ILE A 354 8.16 -17.19 9.86
N LEU A 355 8.68 -16.06 9.42
CA LEU A 355 9.75 -15.34 10.10
C LEU A 355 9.11 -14.27 11.01
N TRP A 356 9.16 -14.49 12.32
CA TRP A 356 8.52 -13.66 13.33
C TRP A 356 9.50 -12.73 14.02
N ASP A 357 9.22 -11.43 14.03
CA ASP A 357 9.92 -10.44 14.82
C ASP A 357 9.19 -10.25 16.16
N ALA A 358 9.83 -10.72 17.25
CA ALA A 358 9.22 -10.69 18.57
C ALA A 358 9.28 -9.30 19.23
N ASP A 359 10.21 -8.45 18.81
CA ASP A 359 10.36 -7.10 19.35
C ASP A 359 9.27 -6.17 18.79
N ASP A 360 9.00 -6.29 17.50
CA ASP A 360 7.97 -5.50 16.83
C ASP A 360 6.58 -6.18 16.79
N LEU A 361 6.47 -7.43 17.27
CA LEU A 361 5.27 -8.27 17.25
C LEU A 361 4.65 -8.36 15.86
N GLU A 362 5.46 -8.69 14.85
CA GLU A 362 4.98 -8.79 13.47
C GLU A 362 5.70 -9.86 12.63
N ILE A 363 5.06 -10.28 11.54
CA ILE A 363 5.65 -11.20 10.56
C ILE A 363 6.60 -10.43 9.66
N ALA A 364 7.90 -10.70 9.73
CA ALA A 364 8.91 -10.06 8.87
C ALA A 364 8.89 -10.61 7.43
N GLY A 365 8.51 -11.87 7.27
CA GLY A 365 8.37 -12.55 5.99
C GLY A 365 7.76 -13.93 6.16
N ALA A 366 7.34 -14.54 5.05
CA ALA A 366 6.84 -15.91 5.04
C ALA A 366 7.13 -16.61 3.71
N TYR A 367 7.03 -17.93 3.73
CA TYR A 367 7.19 -18.79 2.57
C TYR A 367 6.13 -19.90 2.61
N ARG A 368 5.43 -20.14 1.49
CA ARG A 368 4.46 -21.23 1.36
C ARG A 368 5.11 -22.43 0.69
N PHE A 369 4.86 -23.64 1.18
CA PHE A 369 5.28 -24.87 0.51
C PHE A 369 4.30 -26.02 0.76
N GLY A 370 4.20 -26.94 -0.18
CA GLY A 370 3.28 -28.07 -0.16
C GLY A 370 3.99 -29.41 -0.39
N ASP A 371 3.53 -30.46 0.29
CA ASP A 371 3.92 -31.84 0.06
C ASP A 371 3.28 -32.34 -1.24
N ALA A 372 4.05 -32.36 -2.33
CA ALA A 372 3.52 -32.71 -3.65
C ALA A 372 2.85 -34.08 -3.68
N LYS A 373 3.46 -35.09 -3.02
CA LYS A 373 2.89 -36.45 -2.95
C LYS A 373 1.51 -36.47 -2.29
N LYS A 374 1.38 -35.78 -1.16
CA LYS A 374 0.08 -35.70 -0.44
C LYS A 374 -0.96 -34.92 -1.24
N LEU A 375 -0.58 -33.79 -1.81
CA LEU A 375 -1.46 -32.95 -2.63
C LEU A 375 -1.99 -33.71 -3.85
N LEU A 376 -1.10 -34.42 -4.56
CA LEU A 376 -1.48 -35.26 -5.71
C LEU A 376 -2.41 -36.40 -5.30
N THR A 377 -2.18 -37.04 -4.15
CA THR A 377 -3.01 -38.13 -3.66
C THR A 377 -4.42 -37.65 -3.29
N GLN A 378 -4.53 -36.44 -2.71
CA GLN A 378 -5.80 -35.93 -2.21
C GLN A 378 -6.61 -35.17 -3.27
N PHE A 379 -5.95 -34.43 -4.14
CA PHE A 379 -6.58 -33.48 -5.06
C PHE A 379 -6.19 -33.66 -6.52
N GLY A 380 -5.34 -34.64 -6.84
CA GLY A 380 -4.76 -34.77 -8.18
C GLY A 380 -3.76 -33.64 -8.48
N VAL A 381 -3.42 -33.50 -9.75
CA VAL A 381 -2.49 -32.46 -10.23
C VAL A 381 -2.97 -31.05 -9.93
N GLU A 382 -4.29 -30.83 -9.88
CA GLU A 382 -4.91 -29.56 -9.56
C GLU A 382 -4.69 -29.11 -8.10
N GLY A 383 -4.24 -30.01 -7.23
CA GLY A 383 -3.78 -29.69 -5.87
C GLY A 383 -2.48 -28.90 -5.82
N LEU A 384 -1.71 -28.86 -6.89
CA LEU A 384 -0.49 -28.08 -7.03
C LEU A 384 -0.81 -26.69 -7.58
N TYR A 385 -0.32 -25.63 -6.94
CA TYR A 385 -0.47 -24.27 -7.45
C TYR A 385 0.15 -24.11 -8.84
N SER A 386 1.34 -24.67 -9.06
CA SER A 386 2.05 -24.56 -10.34
C SER A 386 1.31 -25.22 -11.50
N SER A 387 0.37 -26.13 -11.23
CA SER A 387 -0.50 -26.70 -12.26
C SER A 387 -1.46 -25.68 -12.90
N THR A 388 -1.67 -24.52 -12.28
CA THR A 388 -2.41 -23.41 -12.90
C THR A 388 -1.64 -22.79 -14.07
N LEU A 389 -0.31 -22.89 -14.04
CA LEU A 389 0.61 -22.23 -14.97
C LEU A 389 1.29 -23.22 -15.95
N PHE A 390 1.44 -24.48 -15.52
CA PHE A 390 2.20 -25.50 -16.26
C PHE A 390 1.44 -26.82 -16.35
N ASP A 391 1.61 -27.53 -17.46
CA ASP A 391 1.20 -28.91 -17.65
C ASP A 391 2.41 -29.83 -17.43
N TYR A 392 2.20 -30.93 -16.75
CA TYR A 392 3.24 -31.90 -16.38
C TYR A 392 3.11 -33.20 -17.15
N THR A 393 4.23 -33.76 -17.58
CA THR A 393 4.30 -35.11 -18.16
C THR A 393 4.45 -36.17 -17.07
N GLU A 394 4.24 -37.44 -17.43
CA GLU A 394 4.45 -38.57 -16.50
C GLU A 394 5.87 -38.61 -15.94
N SER A 395 6.85 -38.13 -16.68
CA SER A 395 8.25 -38.04 -16.26
C SER A 395 8.49 -37.12 -15.04
N MET A 396 7.51 -36.32 -14.66
CA MET A 396 7.56 -35.50 -13.42
C MET A 396 7.23 -36.30 -12.15
N GLN A 397 6.59 -37.48 -12.25
CA GLN A 397 6.15 -38.30 -11.11
C GLN A 397 7.27 -38.64 -10.10
N PRO A 398 8.49 -39.02 -10.50
CA PRO A 398 9.58 -39.28 -9.54
C PRO A 398 9.97 -38.06 -8.71
N TYR A 399 9.83 -36.85 -9.28
CA TYR A 399 10.12 -35.59 -8.58
C TYR A 399 9.00 -35.23 -7.61
N PHE A 400 7.74 -35.46 -7.96
CA PHE A 400 6.61 -35.26 -7.07
C PHE A 400 6.64 -36.21 -5.86
N ALA A 401 7.07 -37.47 -6.06
CA ALA A 401 7.08 -38.45 -4.98
C ALA A 401 7.95 -38.07 -3.77
N GLN A 402 8.96 -37.21 -3.98
CA GLN A 402 9.88 -36.72 -2.96
C GLN A 402 9.98 -35.18 -3.01
N GLY A 403 8.97 -34.50 -3.56
CA GLY A 403 8.97 -33.08 -3.88
C GLY A 403 8.20 -32.21 -2.89
N LEU A 404 8.75 -31.02 -2.65
CA LEU A 404 8.02 -29.90 -2.06
C LEU A 404 7.82 -28.83 -3.13
N GLU A 405 6.57 -28.44 -3.33
CA GLU A 405 6.26 -27.27 -4.14
C GLU A 405 6.44 -26.00 -3.30
N LEU A 406 7.27 -25.06 -3.78
CA LEU A 406 7.56 -23.79 -3.13
C LEU A 406 6.86 -22.63 -3.85
N GLY A 407 6.32 -21.68 -3.10
CA GLY A 407 5.71 -20.48 -3.68
C GLY A 407 5.39 -19.39 -2.67
N ARG A 408 4.90 -18.28 -3.16
CA ARG A 408 4.44 -17.15 -2.34
C ARG A 408 5.45 -16.68 -1.28
N SER A 409 6.75 -16.70 -1.60
CA SER A 409 7.78 -16.13 -0.72
C SER A 409 7.69 -14.61 -0.71
N PHE A 410 7.72 -14.03 0.46
CA PHE A 410 7.80 -12.57 0.62
C PHE A 410 8.58 -12.16 1.86
N VAL A 411 9.12 -10.95 1.79
CA VAL A 411 9.66 -10.20 2.93
C VAL A 411 8.99 -8.84 2.93
N GLN A 412 8.51 -8.38 4.09
CA GLN A 412 7.92 -7.04 4.19
C GLN A 412 8.91 -5.96 3.71
N PRO A 413 8.46 -4.90 3.00
CA PRO A 413 9.34 -3.84 2.51
C PRO A 413 10.25 -3.21 3.57
N ARG A 414 9.79 -3.06 4.82
CA ARG A 414 10.60 -2.53 5.92
C ARG A 414 11.80 -3.41 6.33
N TYR A 415 11.80 -4.68 5.92
CA TYR A 415 12.89 -5.63 6.16
C TYR A 415 13.75 -5.89 4.91
N TRP A 416 13.50 -5.18 3.80
CA TRP A 416 14.34 -5.27 2.61
C TRP A 416 15.76 -4.77 2.88
N GLY A 417 16.73 -5.28 2.13
CA GLY A 417 18.14 -4.98 2.34
C GLY A 417 18.77 -5.66 3.56
N LYS A 418 17.98 -6.39 4.36
CA LYS A 418 18.42 -7.22 5.49
C LYS A 418 18.51 -8.69 5.07
N ARG A 419 18.88 -9.57 6.02
CA ARG A 419 19.05 -11.01 5.76
C ARG A 419 17.75 -11.83 5.80
N SER A 420 16.59 -11.19 5.81
CA SER A 420 15.29 -11.86 6.04
C SER A 420 14.96 -12.93 5.00
N LEU A 421 15.28 -12.71 3.71
CA LEU A 421 15.11 -13.75 2.68
C LEU A 421 16.02 -14.95 2.92
N ASP A 422 17.25 -14.73 3.35
CA ASP A 422 18.20 -15.78 3.71
C ASP A 422 17.69 -16.60 4.92
N TYR A 423 17.07 -15.92 5.89
CA TYR A 423 16.47 -16.59 7.07
C TYR A 423 15.27 -17.47 6.73
N LEU A 424 14.51 -17.17 5.68
CA LEU A 424 13.47 -18.07 5.20
C LEU A 424 14.07 -19.39 4.70
N TRP A 425 15.25 -19.35 4.07
CA TRP A 425 15.98 -20.56 3.67
C TRP A 425 16.49 -21.38 4.87
N TYR A 426 16.87 -20.74 5.99
CA TYR A 426 17.15 -21.48 7.22
C TYR A 426 15.92 -22.26 7.72
N GLY A 427 14.75 -21.67 7.62
CA GLY A 427 13.50 -22.34 7.98
C GLY A 427 13.19 -23.55 7.09
N ILE A 428 13.37 -23.41 5.77
CA ILE A 428 13.25 -24.53 4.82
C ILE A 428 14.27 -25.63 5.17
N GLY A 429 15.52 -25.27 5.43
CA GLY A 429 16.56 -26.21 5.81
C GLY A 429 16.24 -26.94 7.13
N ALA A 430 15.74 -26.23 8.13
CA ALA A 430 15.31 -26.82 9.40
C ALA A 430 14.14 -27.82 9.23
N PHE A 431 13.20 -27.49 8.32
CA PHE A 431 12.11 -28.40 7.97
C PHE A 431 12.65 -29.67 7.26
N LEU A 432 13.51 -29.51 6.25
CA LEU A 432 14.09 -30.63 5.51
C LEU A 432 14.94 -31.57 6.39
N GLN A 433 15.63 -31.03 7.40
CA GLN A 433 16.38 -31.84 8.37
C GLN A 433 15.47 -32.74 9.23
N ARG A 434 14.26 -32.27 9.51
CA ARG A 434 13.25 -33.06 10.25
C ARG A 434 12.51 -34.05 9.36
N HIS A 435 12.52 -33.82 8.05
CA HIS A 435 11.81 -34.60 7.03
C HIS A 435 12.75 -35.01 5.91
N PRO A 436 13.66 -35.98 6.12
CA PRO A 436 14.71 -36.37 5.17
C PRO A 436 14.19 -37.08 3.92
N ASP A 437 12.91 -37.42 3.86
CA ASP A 437 12.29 -38.07 2.70
C ASP A 437 12.12 -37.13 1.49
N TYR A 438 12.18 -35.81 1.71
CA TYR A 438 12.12 -34.84 0.63
C TYR A 438 13.50 -34.63 0.01
N ARG A 439 13.54 -34.68 -1.31
CA ARG A 439 14.73 -34.47 -2.11
C ARG A 439 14.61 -33.32 -3.08
N TYR A 440 13.44 -33.08 -3.63
CA TYR A 440 13.26 -32.08 -4.68
C TYR A 440 12.46 -30.89 -4.18
N LEU A 441 12.91 -29.70 -4.60
CA LEU A 441 12.16 -28.46 -4.41
C LEU A 441 11.79 -27.93 -5.79
N PHE A 442 10.53 -27.60 -6.02
CA PHE A 442 10.09 -27.06 -7.30
C PHE A 442 9.04 -25.95 -7.10
N GLY A 443 8.84 -25.11 -8.10
CA GLY A 443 7.83 -24.07 -8.08
C GLY A 443 8.17 -22.89 -8.97
N PRO A 444 7.19 -21.99 -9.22
CA PRO A 444 7.40 -20.80 -10.04
C PRO A 444 8.21 -19.74 -9.31
N VAL A 445 9.11 -19.10 -10.06
CA VAL A 445 9.88 -17.93 -9.60
C VAL A 445 9.62 -16.77 -10.55
N SER A 446 9.05 -15.70 -10.03
CA SER A 446 8.57 -14.58 -10.83
C SER A 446 9.68 -13.63 -11.27
N LEU A 447 9.55 -13.12 -12.49
CA LEU A 447 10.25 -11.98 -13.05
C LEU A 447 9.21 -10.89 -13.34
N SER A 448 9.27 -9.79 -12.60
CA SER A 448 8.27 -8.71 -12.66
C SER A 448 8.13 -8.10 -14.04
N ASP A 449 6.91 -7.75 -14.43
CA ASP A 449 6.62 -7.03 -15.69
C ASP A 449 7.19 -5.60 -15.71
N THR A 450 7.61 -5.07 -14.57
CA THR A 450 8.32 -3.78 -14.49
C THR A 450 9.69 -3.79 -15.17
N TYR A 451 10.27 -4.97 -15.42
CA TYR A 451 11.50 -5.08 -16.20
C TYR A 451 11.27 -4.72 -17.67
N PRO A 452 12.20 -3.95 -18.30
CA PRO A 452 12.15 -3.72 -19.73
C PRO A 452 12.07 -5.03 -20.53
N LYS A 453 11.30 -5.04 -21.62
CA LYS A 453 11.13 -6.25 -22.44
C LYS A 453 12.47 -6.88 -22.85
N ALA A 454 13.44 -6.06 -23.30
CA ALA A 454 14.77 -6.54 -23.66
C ALA A 454 15.52 -7.23 -22.50
N ALA A 455 15.34 -6.73 -21.26
CA ALA A 455 15.93 -7.35 -20.08
C ALA A 455 15.28 -8.70 -19.76
N LYS A 456 13.94 -8.81 -19.92
CA LYS A 456 13.20 -10.07 -19.78
C LYS A 456 13.67 -11.10 -20.82
N ASP A 457 13.79 -10.68 -22.08
CA ASP A 457 14.27 -11.53 -23.17
C ASP A 457 15.68 -12.09 -22.89
N LEU A 458 16.62 -11.26 -22.43
CA LEU A 458 17.98 -11.68 -22.08
C LEU A 458 18.01 -12.64 -20.89
N LEU A 459 17.22 -12.38 -19.85
CA LEU A 459 17.13 -13.26 -18.68
C LEU A 459 16.60 -14.63 -19.10
N VAL A 460 15.46 -14.70 -19.80
CA VAL A 460 14.88 -15.97 -20.24
C VAL A 460 15.82 -16.72 -21.17
N GLN A 461 16.48 -16.03 -22.13
CA GLN A 461 17.47 -16.65 -23.01
C GLN A 461 18.62 -17.27 -22.21
N PHE A 462 19.20 -16.52 -21.25
CA PHE A 462 20.32 -16.99 -20.43
C PHE A 462 19.95 -18.21 -19.59
N TYR A 463 18.80 -18.15 -18.89
CA TYR A 463 18.39 -19.27 -18.02
C TYR A 463 17.96 -20.50 -18.82
N ARG A 464 17.36 -20.35 -19.99
CA ARG A 464 17.11 -21.47 -20.92
C ARG A 464 18.42 -22.08 -21.41
N LEU A 465 19.45 -21.29 -21.71
CA LEU A 465 20.72 -21.79 -22.22
C LEU A 465 21.49 -22.62 -21.20
N TYR A 466 21.54 -22.17 -19.95
CA TYR A 466 22.41 -22.76 -18.93
C TYR A 466 21.72 -23.74 -17.98
N PHE A 467 20.39 -23.67 -17.85
CA PHE A 467 19.66 -24.39 -16.81
C PHE A 467 18.45 -25.18 -17.32
N THR A 468 18.35 -25.43 -18.64
CA THR A 468 17.29 -26.29 -19.19
C THR A 468 17.47 -27.72 -18.71
N HIS A 469 16.39 -28.42 -18.42
CA HIS A 469 16.39 -29.86 -18.17
C HIS A 469 16.51 -30.62 -19.50
N SER A 470 17.17 -31.80 -19.48
CA SER A 470 17.35 -32.64 -20.69
C SER A 470 16.02 -33.07 -21.29
N ASP A 471 15.05 -33.39 -20.45
CA ASP A 471 13.74 -33.88 -20.86
C ASP A 471 12.67 -32.78 -20.67
N SER A 472 11.69 -32.70 -21.55
CA SER A 472 10.54 -31.82 -21.40
C SER A 472 9.55 -32.45 -20.42
N ILE A 473 9.77 -32.23 -19.11
CA ILE A 473 8.93 -32.79 -18.04
C ILE A 473 7.77 -31.85 -17.60
N ALA A 474 7.82 -30.59 -18.01
CA ALA A 474 6.76 -29.61 -17.84
C ALA A 474 6.72 -28.64 -19.02
N THR A 475 5.54 -28.15 -19.35
CA THR A 475 5.31 -27.17 -20.41
C THR A 475 4.40 -26.05 -19.92
N SER A 476 4.74 -24.83 -20.32
CA SER A 476 3.96 -23.63 -19.97
C SER A 476 2.62 -23.60 -20.70
N LYS A 477 1.53 -23.23 -20.00
CA LYS A 477 0.21 -23.01 -20.58
C LYS A 477 0.13 -21.70 -21.38
N THR A 478 0.88 -20.68 -20.97
CA THR A 478 0.99 -19.39 -21.66
C THR A 478 2.47 -19.04 -21.84
N PRO A 479 3.16 -19.68 -22.82
CA PRO A 479 4.61 -19.65 -22.93
C PRO A 479 5.14 -18.27 -23.26
N TYR A 480 6.23 -17.87 -22.60
CA TYR A 480 6.97 -16.67 -22.96
C TYR A 480 7.80 -16.91 -24.22
N SER A 481 7.46 -16.20 -25.30
CA SER A 481 8.11 -16.32 -26.59
C SER A 481 9.25 -15.32 -26.75
N LEU A 482 10.44 -15.81 -27.03
CA LEU A 482 11.59 -14.98 -27.38
C LEU A 482 11.46 -14.49 -28.83
N PRO A 483 11.88 -13.25 -29.14
CA PRO A 483 11.90 -12.75 -30.50
C PRO A 483 12.95 -13.51 -31.34
N ASN A 484 12.63 -13.81 -32.61
CA ASN A 484 13.51 -14.53 -33.53
C ASN A 484 14.85 -13.83 -33.81
N ASN A 485 14.93 -12.52 -33.57
CA ASN A 485 16.09 -11.66 -33.88
C ASN A 485 16.72 -11.10 -32.60
N LEU A 486 16.96 -11.94 -31.57
CA LEU A 486 17.72 -11.47 -30.41
C LEU A 486 19.14 -11.12 -30.85
N ALA A 487 19.49 -9.83 -30.73
CA ALA A 487 20.78 -9.27 -31.17
C ALA A 487 21.97 -9.80 -30.36
N VAL A 488 21.73 -10.41 -29.21
CA VAL A 488 22.75 -10.97 -28.31
C VAL A 488 22.58 -12.45 -28.18
N THR A 489 23.60 -13.18 -28.60
CA THR A 489 23.74 -14.60 -28.34
C THR A 489 24.81 -14.81 -27.28
N PHE A 490 24.43 -15.49 -26.19
CA PHE A 490 25.41 -16.01 -25.23
C PHE A 490 26.17 -17.19 -25.86
N GLY A 491 27.47 -17.31 -25.53
CA GLY A 491 28.32 -18.35 -26.13
C GLY A 491 27.98 -19.77 -25.69
N GLY A 492 27.37 -19.95 -24.52
CA GLY A 492 26.94 -21.24 -23.98
C GLY A 492 28.07 -22.12 -23.46
N SER A 493 29.33 -21.72 -23.66
CA SER A 493 30.54 -22.52 -23.29
C SER A 493 31.21 -22.02 -22.01
N ASP A 494 31.01 -20.75 -21.61
CA ASP A 494 31.60 -20.14 -20.42
C ASP A 494 30.54 -19.36 -19.65
N TYR A 495 29.99 -20.02 -18.63
CA TYR A 495 28.97 -19.41 -17.73
C TYR A 495 29.44 -18.09 -17.10
N LYS A 496 30.68 -18.00 -16.63
CA LYS A 496 31.17 -16.80 -15.93
C LYS A 496 31.25 -15.60 -16.87
N LYS A 497 31.75 -15.83 -18.09
CA LYS A 497 31.82 -14.79 -19.13
C LYS A 497 30.43 -14.32 -19.54
N ASP A 498 29.53 -15.24 -19.84
CA ASP A 498 28.17 -14.91 -20.27
C ASP A 498 27.33 -14.29 -19.15
N PHE A 499 27.50 -14.73 -17.91
CA PHE A 499 26.86 -14.11 -16.75
C PHE A 499 27.37 -12.69 -16.48
N THR A 500 28.66 -12.44 -16.73
CA THR A 500 29.23 -11.08 -16.64
C THR A 500 28.65 -10.18 -17.73
N LEU A 501 28.53 -10.70 -18.96
CA LEU A 501 27.89 -9.99 -20.07
C LEU A 501 26.42 -9.67 -19.74
N LEU A 502 25.64 -10.65 -19.26
CA LEU A 502 24.25 -10.45 -18.84
C LEU A 502 24.14 -9.32 -17.82
N LYS A 503 24.98 -9.33 -16.76
CA LYS A 503 24.97 -8.27 -15.72
C LYS A 503 25.25 -6.89 -16.30
N HIS A 504 26.21 -6.78 -17.21
CA HIS A 504 26.51 -5.49 -17.86
C HIS A 504 25.33 -4.98 -18.69
N MET A 505 24.69 -5.85 -19.45
CA MET A 505 23.55 -5.47 -20.28
C MET A 505 22.35 -5.05 -19.45
N LEU A 506 22.05 -5.78 -18.38
CA LEU A 506 20.97 -5.42 -17.44
C LEU A 506 21.26 -4.09 -16.74
N ALA A 507 22.51 -3.86 -16.31
CA ALA A 507 22.90 -2.59 -15.67
C ALA A 507 22.73 -1.39 -16.62
N ASN A 508 23.02 -1.53 -17.91
CA ASN A 508 22.79 -0.50 -18.94
C ASN A 508 21.29 -0.18 -19.11
N MET A 509 20.39 -1.08 -18.76
CA MET A 509 18.94 -0.89 -18.78
C MET A 509 18.39 -0.45 -17.39
N GLY A 510 19.27 -0.19 -16.41
CA GLY A 510 18.89 0.24 -15.06
C GLY A 510 18.29 -0.86 -14.20
N VAL A 511 18.50 -2.14 -14.54
CA VAL A 511 17.99 -3.30 -13.80
C VAL A 511 19.11 -4.27 -13.44
N SER A 512 18.83 -5.24 -12.58
CA SER A 512 19.79 -6.29 -12.18
C SER A 512 19.17 -7.68 -12.31
N VAL A 513 20.01 -8.72 -12.21
CA VAL A 513 19.50 -10.09 -12.13
C VAL A 513 18.62 -10.24 -10.89
N PRO A 514 17.39 -10.78 -11.01
CA PRO A 514 16.48 -10.95 -9.86
C PRO A 514 17.14 -11.78 -8.75
N THR A 515 16.95 -11.35 -7.51
CA THR A 515 17.64 -11.95 -6.35
C THR A 515 17.36 -13.45 -6.23
N LEU A 516 16.11 -13.87 -6.43
CA LEU A 516 15.74 -15.30 -6.34
C LEU A 516 16.38 -16.13 -7.46
N TYR A 517 16.38 -15.64 -8.70
CA TYR A 517 17.04 -16.33 -9.83
C TYR A 517 18.51 -16.58 -9.54
N LYS A 518 19.22 -15.53 -9.08
CA LYS A 518 20.62 -15.64 -8.68
C LYS A 518 20.81 -16.57 -7.48
N GLN A 519 19.97 -16.46 -6.45
CA GLN A 519 20.09 -17.28 -5.25
C GLN A 519 19.90 -18.77 -5.54
N TYR A 520 18.95 -19.15 -6.38
CA TYR A 520 18.75 -20.53 -6.78
C TYR A 520 19.97 -21.06 -7.52
N THR A 521 20.44 -20.38 -8.56
CA THR A 521 21.55 -20.88 -9.39
C THR A 521 22.91 -20.88 -8.68
N GLU A 522 23.15 -19.97 -7.72
CA GLU A 522 24.39 -19.96 -6.93
C GLU A 522 24.38 -20.94 -5.75
N THR A 523 23.26 -21.56 -5.44
CA THR A 523 23.10 -22.42 -4.25
C THR A 523 23.44 -23.88 -4.55
N TYR A 524 23.30 -24.33 -5.79
CA TYR A 524 23.47 -25.71 -6.20
C TYR A 524 24.73 -25.90 -7.04
N ASP A 525 25.26 -27.15 -7.03
CA ASP A 525 26.28 -27.60 -7.97
C ASP A 525 25.66 -27.86 -9.35
N ASP A 526 26.49 -28.09 -10.36
CA ASP A 526 26.06 -28.28 -11.74
C ASP A 526 25.03 -29.41 -11.87
N GLY A 527 23.97 -29.13 -12.61
CA GLY A 527 22.81 -30.03 -12.77
C GLY A 527 21.97 -30.22 -11.50
N GLY A 528 22.15 -29.37 -10.46
CA GLY A 528 21.33 -29.38 -9.26
C GLY A 528 20.14 -28.46 -9.31
N ILE A 529 20.04 -27.61 -10.34
CA ILE A 529 18.97 -26.67 -10.56
C ILE A 529 18.60 -26.60 -12.05
N HIS A 530 17.31 -26.61 -12.35
CA HIS A 530 16.79 -26.51 -13.72
C HIS A 530 15.65 -25.52 -13.78
N PHE A 531 15.54 -24.79 -14.90
CA PHE A 531 14.37 -24.04 -15.30
C PHE A 531 13.65 -24.84 -16.39
N LEU A 532 12.48 -25.37 -16.05
CA LEU A 532 11.76 -26.31 -16.91
C LEU A 532 11.08 -25.59 -18.08
N ASP A 533 10.40 -24.46 -17.79
CA ASP A 533 9.81 -23.57 -18.81
C ASP A 533 9.48 -22.21 -18.19
N PHE A 534 9.00 -21.26 -19.03
CA PHE A 534 8.65 -19.88 -18.65
C PHE A 534 7.23 -19.54 -19.10
N ASN A 535 6.38 -19.18 -18.14
CA ASN A 535 4.97 -18.84 -18.32
C ASN A 535 4.71 -17.35 -18.09
N ILE A 536 3.71 -16.77 -18.76
CA ILE A 536 3.19 -15.44 -18.44
C ILE A 536 1.98 -15.62 -17.52
N ASP A 537 2.07 -15.08 -16.29
CA ASP A 537 0.97 -15.09 -15.33
C ASP A 537 0.19 -13.78 -15.39
N ALA A 538 -0.97 -13.82 -16.07
CA ALA A 538 -1.86 -12.66 -16.22
C ALA A 538 -2.52 -12.26 -14.89
N ASP A 539 -2.74 -13.20 -13.99
CA ASP A 539 -3.38 -12.97 -12.68
C ASP A 539 -2.40 -12.37 -11.65
N PHE A 540 -1.10 -12.41 -11.98
CA PHE A 540 -0.03 -11.88 -11.11
C PHE A 540 0.77 -10.76 -11.79
N GLY A 541 0.06 -9.77 -12.35
CA GLY A 541 0.65 -8.58 -12.96
C GLY A 541 1.40 -8.83 -14.27
N ASN A 542 1.06 -9.86 -15.04
CA ASN A 542 1.75 -10.31 -16.25
C ASN A 542 3.25 -10.60 -16.04
N CYS A 543 3.64 -11.04 -14.83
CA CYS A 543 5.00 -11.47 -14.59
C CYS A 543 5.36 -12.73 -15.41
N ILE A 544 6.64 -12.97 -15.58
CA ILE A 544 7.14 -14.21 -16.21
C ILE A 544 7.55 -15.16 -15.09
N ASP A 545 6.87 -16.30 -14.98
CA ASP A 545 7.20 -17.33 -14.02
C ASP A 545 8.10 -18.38 -14.66
N GLY A 546 9.33 -18.50 -14.16
CA GLY A 546 10.22 -19.61 -14.47
C GLY A 546 9.94 -20.78 -13.53
N LEU A 547 9.54 -21.93 -14.06
CA LEU A 547 9.35 -23.14 -13.25
C LEU A 547 10.70 -23.75 -12.90
N VAL A 548 11.07 -23.68 -11.63
CA VAL A 548 12.35 -24.19 -11.12
C VAL A 548 12.17 -25.58 -10.55
N LEU A 549 13.16 -26.45 -10.79
CA LEU A 549 13.32 -27.76 -10.15
C LEU A 549 14.73 -27.87 -9.57
N ALA A 550 14.85 -28.12 -8.27
CA ALA A 550 16.11 -28.20 -7.54
C ALA A 550 16.26 -29.52 -6.79
N ASP A 551 17.47 -30.14 -6.87
CA ASP A 551 17.86 -31.34 -6.12
C ASP A 551 18.69 -30.94 -4.88
N ILE A 552 18.15 -31.10 -3.67
CA ILE A 552 18.82 -30.72 -2.42
C ILE A 552 20.09 -31.57 -2.15
N HIS A 553 20.21 -32.74 -2.78
CA HIS A 553 21.42 -33.53 -2.66
C HIS A 553 22.61 -32.89 -3.39
N LYS A 554 22.34 -32.01 -4.36
CA LYS A 554 23.33 -31.22 -5.08
C LYS A 554 23.51 -29.78 -4.52
N LEU A 555 23.10 -29.55 -3.28
CA LEU A 555 23.44 -28.30 -2.58
C LEU A 555 24.96 -28.21 -2.40
N LYS A 556 25.56 -27.07 -2.74
CA LYS A 556 26.97 -26.77 -2.48
C LYS A 556 27.29 -26.97 -0.99
N ALA A 557 28.40 -27.63 -0.67
CA ALA A 557 28.79 -28.01 0.69
C ALA A 557 28.69 -26.81 1.67
N LYS A 558 29.16 -25.62 1.26
CA LYS A 558 29.07 -24.38 2.06
C LYS A 558 27.62 -23.94 2.32
N LYS A 559 26.73 -24.14 1.36
CA LYS A 559 25.29 -23.80 1.49
C LYS A 559 24.56 -24.84 2.34
N LYS A 560 24.90 -26.12 2.16
CA LYS A 560 24.36 -27.21 2.98
C LYS A 560 24.72 -27.01 4.45
N ALA A 561 25.99 -26.75 4.78
CA ALA A 561 26.41 -26.43 6.15
C ALA A 561 25.69 -25.20 6.71
N ARG A 562 25.41 -24.20 5.87
CA ARG A 562 24.73 -22.97 6.29
C ARG A 562 23.23 -23.18 6.58
N TYR A 563 22.49 -23.86 5.71
CA TYR A 563 21.03 -24.01 5.83
C TYR A 563 20.60 -25.29 6.53
N MET A 564 21.45 -26.32 6.54
CA MET A 564 21.20 -27.63 7.12
C MET A 564 22.41 -28.10 7.97
N PRO A 565 22.79 -27.36 9.02
CA PRO A 565 23.97 -27.70 9.84
C PRO A 565 23.77 -29.03 10.55
N GLN A 566 24.83 -29.86 10.60
CA GLN A 566 24.80 -31.10 11.35
C GLN A 566 24.72 -30.84 12.86
N PRO A 567 24.06 -31.68 13.67
CA PRO A 567 23.90 -31.50 15.11
C PRO A 567 25.21 -31.28 15.89
N ASN A 568 26.33 -31.80 15.37
CA ASN A 568 27.66 -31.66 15.98
C ASN A 568 28.37 -30.34 15.62
N GLU A 569 27.99 -29.66 14.55
CA GLU A 569 28.56 -28.37 14.14
C GLU A 569 27.93 -27.18 14.92
N LEU A 570 26.78 -27.42 15.54
CA LEU A 570 26.07 -26.44 16.38
C LEU A 570 26.81 -26.09 17.68
N LYS A 571 27.88 -26.79 18.04
CA LYS A 571 28.64 -26.55 19.28
C LYS A 571 29.76 -25.51 19.12
N ASN A 572 30.20 -25.21 17.92
CA ASN A 572 31.37 -24.33 17.69
C ASN A 572 31.09 -22.96 17.12
N ASP A 573 29.95 -22.74 16.51
CA ASP A 573 29.56 -21.42 16.04
C ASP A 573 28.26 -21.00 16.72
N ASN A 574 28.26 -19.87 17.37
CA ASN A 574 27.07 -19.18 17.93
C ASN A 574 26.04 -18.79 16.85
N ILE A 575 25.95 -19.56 15.80
CA ILE A 575 25.11 -19.39 14.63
C ILE A 575 24.19 -20.58 14.58
N LEU A 576 22.97 -20.44 14.99
CA LEU A 576 21.83 -21.31 14.80
C LEU A 576 21.18 -21.84 16.09
N LEU A 577 19.90 -21.64 16.12
CA LEU A 577 18.91 -22.38 16.89
C LEU A 577 19.30 -22.65 18.35
N LYS A 578 19.38 -21.64 19.20
CA LYS A 578 19.33 -21.85 20.65
C LYS A 578 17.99 -22.50 20.98
N LYS A 579 18.03 -23.81 21.28
CA LYS A 579 16.96 -24.48 21.99
C LYS A 579 16.80 -23.81 23.37
N ASP A 580 15.57 -23.47 23.70
CA ASP A 580 15.10 -23.15 25.04
C ASP A 580 15.64 -21.88 25.76
N ARG A 581 15.03 -20.72 25.46
CA ARG A 581 14.84 -19.67 26.48
C ARG A 581 13.40 -19.53 27.00
N PHE A 582 12.47 -20.38 26.59
CA PHE A 582 11.05 -20.25 26.95
C PHE A 582 10.55 -21.30 27.96
N LYS A 583 11.44 -22.05 28.67
CA LYS A 583 11.03 -22.95 29.77
C LYS A 583 11.23 -22.38 31.18
N LYS A 584 11.40 -21.07 31.33
CA LYS A 584 11.43 -20.42 32.65
C LYS A 584 10.67 -19.10 32.61
N ALA A 585 9.37 -19.17 32.54
CA ALA A 585 8.41 -18.20 33.05
C ALA A 585 7.02 -18.86 33.02
N SER A 586 6.83 -19.82 33.90
CA SER A 586 5.53 -20.24 34.46
C SER A 586 5.54 -19.89 35.92
#